data_e5144e5b1787c181ae80123ca088334b
#
_entry.id   e5144e5b1787c181ae80123ca088334b
#
_cell.length_a   1.000
_cell.length_b   1.000
_cell.length_c   1.000
_cell.angle_alpha   90.00
_cell.angle_beta   90.00
_cell.angle_gamma   90.00
#
_symmetry.space_group_name_H-M   'P 1'
#
loop_
_entity.id
_entity.type
_entity.pdbx_description
1 polymer ?
#
loop_
_entity_poly.entity_id
_entity_poly.type
_entity_poly.pdbx_seq_one_letter_code
_entity_poly.pdbx_strand_id
1 'polypeptide(L)'
;MIELFSANTPNGKKISIMLEEIRYKYKVTKVDLDKGDQFKKDFKQISPFSKIPVIVDHENDKTVFESGSILIYLAEKSGKFYDQKNRLEINQWLMAQMGYIGPMLGQHHQFHHYNPGASKFGEERYFKISKRIYQELDERLALSNFLSGSEYTIADIATFPWIARHEWHDIGLSKFKNLTRWYNEISKREAVK
;
A
#
# COMPACT_ATOMS: atom_id res chain seq x y z
N MET A 1 8.77 13.62 -16.33
CA MET A 1 8.92 12.14 -16.17
C MET A 1 9.13 11.82 -14.70
N ILE A 2 8.44 10.78 -14.20
CA ILE A 2 8.58 10.30 -12.80
C ILE A 2 9.72 9.27 -12.72
N GLU A 3 10.59 9.38 -11.71
CA GLU A 3 11.51 8.32 -11.32
C GLU A 3 11.04 7.72 -9.99
N LEU A 4 10.80 6.41 -9.96
CA LEU A 4 10.33 5.67 -8.80
C LEU A 4 11.49 4.86 -8.19
N PHE A 5 11.90 5.20 -6.98
CA PHE A 5 12.85 4.43 -6.17
C PHE A 5 12.06 3.43 -5.32
N SER A 6 12.21 2.13 -5.60
CA SER A 6 11.35 1.11 -5.01
C SER A 6 12.04 -0.25 -4.88
N ALA A 7 11.37 -1.14 -4.14
CA ALA A 7 11.66 -2.56 -4.04
C ALA A 7 10.34 -3.36 -4.11
N ASN A 8 10.43 -4.68 -4.30
CA ASN A 8 9.25 -5.56 -4.38
C ASN A 8 8.59 -5.76 -3.01
N THR A 9 7.95 -4.71 -2.52
CA THR A 9 7.21 -4.68 -1.25
C THR A 9 5.78 -4.21 -1.49
N PRO A 10 4.85 -4.46 -0.56
CA PRO A 10 3.49 -3.91 -0.68
C PRO A 10 3.48 -2.38 -0.84
N ASN A 11 4.33 -1.65 -0.12
CA ASN A 11 4.40 -0.19 -0.24
C ASN A 11 4.95 0.27 -1.61
N GLY A 12 5.95 -0.44 -2.17
CA GLY A 12 6.45 -0.17 -3.52
C GLY A 12 5.39 -0.40 -4.58
N LYS A 13 4.63 -1.50 -4.44
CA LYS A 13 3.55 -1.85 -5.37
C LYS A 13 2.40 -0.85 -5.41
N LYS A 14 2.11 -0.14 -4.31
CA LYS A 14 1.12 0.96 -4.34
C LYS A 14 1.43 1.96 -5.45
N ILE A 15 2.69 2.34 -5.56
CA ILE A 15 3.09 3.42 -6.47
C ILE A 15 3.20 2.93 -7.91
N SER A 16 3.71 1.71 -8.15
CA SER A 16 3.66 1.15 -9.50
C SER A 16 2.23 0.97 -9.99
N ILE A 17 1.31 0.44 -9.17
CA ILE A 17 -0.11 0.35 -9.52
C ILE A 17 -0.67 1.73 -9.86
N MET A 18 -0.42 2.74 -9.03
CA MET A 18 -0.91 4.09 -9.28
C MET A 18 -0.38 4.66 -10.61
N LEU A 19 0.92 4.51 -10.89
CA LEU A 19 1.54 5.01 -12.11
C LEU A 19 0.98 4.33 -13.36
N GLU A 20 0.74 3.01 -13.31
CA GLU A 20 0.07 2.27 -14.38
C GLU A 20 -1.39 2.70 -14.56
N GLU A 21 -2.15 2.88 -13.48
CA GLU A 21 -3.55 3.34 -13.52
C GLU A 21 -3.71 4.72 -14.17
N ILE A 22 -2.78 5.63 -13.90
CA ILE A 22 -2.81 6.97 -14.51
C ILE A 22 -2.11 7.03 -15.87
N ARG A 23 -1.43 5.93 -16.28
CA ARG A 23 -0.66 5.79 -17.53
C ARG A 23 0.44 6.83 -17.67
N TYR A 24 1.14 7.11 -16.59
CA TYR A 24 2.30 7.99 -16.62
C TYR A 24 3.56 7.23 -17.04
N LYS A 25 4.37 7.86 -17.89
CA LYS A 25 5.72 7.34 -18.19
C LYS A 25 6.61 7.51 -16.97
N TYR A 26 7.20 6.43 -16.51
CA TYR A 26 8.09 6.43 -15.36
C TYR A 26 9.27 5.48 -15.56
N LYS A 27 10.33 5.71 -14.79
CA LYS A 27 11.49 4.84 -14.67
C LYS A 27 11.52 4.27 -13.27
N VAL A 28 11.84 2.99 -13.12
CA VAL A 28 12.08 2.37 -11.81
C VAL A 28 13.57 2.29 -11.53
N THR A 29 13.99 2.87 -10.42
CA THR A 29 15.32 2.66 -9.83
C THR A 29 15.17 1.72 -8.65
N LYS A 30 15.65 0.48 -8.83
CA LYS A 30 15.58 -0.55 -7.78
C LYS A 30 16.50 -0.19 -6.61
N VAL A 31 15.94 -0.23 -5.41
CA VAL A 31 16.68 -0.12 -4.15
C VAL A 31 16.83 -1.52 -3.56
N ASP A 32 18.05 -2.02 -3.48
CA ASP A 32 18.35 -3.33 -2.91
C ASP A 32 18.40 -3.24 -1.38
N LEU A 33 17.28 -3.65 -0.75
CA LEU A 33 17.12 -3.56 0.71
C LEU A 33 18.05 -4.51 1.46
N ASP A 34 18.38 -5.65 0.86
CA ASP A 34 19.25 -6.67 1.46
C ASP A 34 20.71 -6.20 1.48
N LYS A 35 21.11 -5.41 0.46
CA LYS A 35 22.44 -4.76 0.42
C LYS A 35 22.51 -3.45 1.18
N GLY A 36 21.41 -2.98 1.76
CA GLY A 36 21.38 -1.75 2.51
C GLY A 36 21.44 -0.48 1.67
N ASP A 37 21.04 -0.53 0.38
CA ASP A 37 21.04 0.65 -0.51
C ASP A 37 20.24 1.82 0.07
N GLN A 38 19.19 1.55 0.85
CA GLN A 38 18.37 2.57 1.54
C GLN A 38 19.16 3.39 2.57
N PHE A 39 20.31 2.92 3.01
CA PHE A 39 21.16 3.63 3.99
C PHE A 39 22.28 4.45 3.34
N LYS A 40 22.43 4.39 2.00
CA LYS A 40 23.40 5.20 1.27
C LYS A 40 23.09 6.68 1.42
N LYS A 41 24.14 7.52 1.47
CA LYS A 41 24.04 8.96 1.69
C LYS A 41 23.08 9.63 0.70
N ASP A 42 23.20 9.29 -0.58
CA ASP A 42 22.39 9.92 -1.64
C ASP A 42 20.90 9.55 -1.48
N PHE A 43 20.59 8.30 -1.13
CA PHE A 43 19.21 7.89 -0.88
C PHE A 43 18.62 8.57 0.36
N LYS A 44 19.42 8.77 1.41
CA LYS A 44 18.98 9.49 2.63
C LYS A 44 18.60 10.95 2.36
N GLN A 45 19.15 11.59 1.35
CA GLN A 45 18.77 12.95 0.97
C GLN A 45 17.31 13.02 0.45
N ILE A 46 16.82 11.96 -0.19
CA ILE A 46 15.47 11.88 -0.73
C ILE A 46 14.50 11.10 0.16
N SER A 47 15.01 10.34 1.14
CA SER A 47 14.23 9.56 2.10
C SER A 47 14.81 9.68 3.51
N PRO A 48 14.35 10.64 4.33
CA PRO A 48 14.92 10.90 5.66
C PRO A 48 14.96 9.69 6.59
N PHE A 49 13.98 8.79 6.48
CA PHE A 49 13.88 7.56 7.27
C PHE A 49 14.45 6.33 6.56
N SER A 50 15.14 6.48 5.43
CA SER A 50 15.70 5.37 4.65
C SER A 50 14.63 4.33 4.25
N LYS A 51 13.47 4.79 3.82
CA LYS A 51 12.33 3.94 3.42
C LYS A 51 12.01 4.11 1.93
N ILE A 52 11.56 3.04 1.33
CA ILE A 52 10.92 3.05 0.01
C ILE A 52 9.39 2.97 0.17
N PRO A 53 8.62 3.43 -0.82
CA PRO A 53 9.00 4.09 -2.06
C PRO A 53 9.31 5.59 -1.90
N VAL A 54 10.04 6.14 -2.87
CA VAL A 54 10.22 7.57 -3.08
C VAL A 54 10.02 7.85 -4.57
N ILE A 55 9.46 8.99 -4.94
CA ILE A 55 9.45 9.45 -6.32
C ILE A 55 10.21 10.76 -6.46
N VAL A 56 10.84 10.94 -7.63
CA VAL A 56 11.35 12.22 -8.11
C VAL A 56 10.57 12.60 -9.37
N ASP A 57 9.83 13.68 -9.32
CA ASP A 57 9.14 14.25 -10.47
C ASP A 57 10.03 15.30 -11.14
N HIS A 58 10.72 14.91 -12.19
CA HIS A 58 11.63 15.77 -12.94
C HIS A 58 10.94 16.91 -13.72
N GLU A 59 9.62 16.89 -13.87
CA GLU A 59 8.87 17.98 -14.51
C GLU A 59 8.65 19.14 -13.55
N ASN A 60 8.44 18.84 -12.27
CA ASN A 60 8.11 19.83 -11.25
C ASN A 60 9.23 20.03 -10.24
N ASP A 61 10.37 19.37 -10.43
CA ASP A 61 11.49 19.33 -9.49
C ASP A 61 11.03 19.01 -8.03
N LYS A 62 10.20 17.95 -7.93
CA LYS A 62 9.62 17.51 -6.65
C LYS A 62 10.12 16.13 -6.28
N THR A 63 10.63 16.02 -5.05
CA THR A 63 10.89 14.75 -4.41
C THR A 63 9.81 14.48 -3.37
N VAL A 64 9.16 13.32 -3.45
CA VAL A 64 8.07 12.94 -2.54
C VAL A 64 8.37 11.59 -1.93
N PHE A 65 8.40 11.50 -0.63
CA PHE A 65 8.49 10.27 0.16
C PHE A 65 7.17 10.02 0.91
N GLU A 66 7.02 8.87 1.55
CA GLU A 66 5.79 8.30 2.10
C GLU A 66 4.79 7.87 1.01
N SER A 67 4.47 6.57 0.99
CA SER A 67 3.59 6.02 -0.05
C SER A 67 2.21 6.68 -0.11
N GLY A 68 1.66 7.11 1.04
CA GLY A 68 0.40 7.86 1.10
C GLY A 68 0.51 9.24 0.47
N SER A 69 1.58 9.98 0.77
CA SER A 69 1.84 11.30 0.18
C SER A 69 2.08 11.21 -1.32
N ILE A 70 2.79 10.18 -1.77
CA ILE A 70 3.03 9.93 -3.19
C ILE A 70 1.71 9.66 -3.92
N LEU A 71 0.82 8.86 -3.33
CA LEU A 71 -0.49 8.58 -3.91
C LEU A 71 -1.33 9.85 -4.04
N ILE A 72 -1.38 10.69 -3.01
CA ILE A 72 -2.08 11.99 -3.06
C ILE A 72 -1.48 12.87 -4.15
N TYR A 73 -0.16 13.03 -4.19
CA TYR A 73 0.53 13.84 -5.19
C TYR A 73 0.21 13.39 -6.62
N LEU A 74 0.31 12.10 -6.91
CA LEU A 74 0.02 11.55 -8.24
C LEU A 74 -1.46 11.67 -8.60
N ALA A 75 -2.36 11.49 -7.64
CA ALA A 75 -3.80 11.63 -7.83
C ALA A 75 -4.18 13.09 -8.13
N GLU A 76 -3.64 14.05 -7.40
CA GLU A 76 -3.85 15.48 -7.67
C GLU A 76 -3.25 15.90 -9.02
N LYS A 77 -2.04 15.44 -9.34
CA LYS A 77 -1.40 15.72 -10.63
C LYS A 77 -2.19 15.15 -11.82
N SER A 78 -2.80 14.00 -11.68
CA SER A 78 -3.56 13.32 -12.75
C SER A 78 -5.05 13.64 -12.78
N GLY A 79 -5.61 14.17 -11.69
CA GLY A 79 -7.05 14.37 -11.51
C GLY A 79 -7.84 13.05 -11.36
N LYS A 80 -7.20 11.94 -10.96
CA LYS A 80 -7.82 10.61 -10.88
C LYS A 80 -7.76 10.01 -9.48
N PHE A 81 -8.76 9.21 -9.12
CA PHE A 81 -8.82 8.39 -7.90
C PHE A 81 -8.82 9.16 -6.58
N TYR A 82 -9.09 10.49 -6.61
CA TYR A 82 -9.09 11.35 -5.43
C TYR A 82 -10.09 12.50 -5.60
N ASP A 83 -11.39 12.16 -5.67
CA ASP A 83 -12.46 13.15 -5.88
C ASP A 83 -12.57 14.14 -4.70
N GLN A 84 -12.67 15.41 -5.02
CA GLN A 84 -12.83 16.50 -4.06
C GLN A 84 -14.08 16.34 -3.17
N LYS A 85 -15.19 15.84 -3.73
CA LYS A 85 -16.45 15.66 -3.00
C LYS A 85 -16.36 14.57 -1.94
N ASN A 86 -15.49 13.56 -2.14
CA ASN A 86 -15.31 12.43 -1.25
C ASN A 86 -13.94 12.43 -0.54
N ARG A 87 -13.22 13.56 -0.62
CA ARG A 87 -11.83 13.67 -0.14
C ARG A 87 -11.66 13.28 1.33
N LEU A 88 -12.60 13.65 2.18
CA LEU A 88 -12.52 13.31 3.61
C LEU A 88 -12.54 11.80 3.83
N GLU A 89 -13.51 11.11 3.22
CA GLU A 89 -13.64 9.66 3.35
C GLU A 89 -12.41 8.93 2.78
N ILE A 90 -11.94 9.37 1.59
CA ILE A 90 -10.72 8.82 0.97
C ILE A 90 -9.51 8.99 1.93
N ASN A 91 -9.35 10.16 2.51
CA ASN A 91 -8.25 10.42 3.45
C ASN A 91 -8.36 9.59 4.73
N GLN A 92 -9.56 9.39 5.28
CA GLN A 92 -9.75 8.54 6.46
C GLN A 92 -9.26 7.11 6.19
N TRP A 93 -9.66 6.51 5.08
CA TRP A 93 -9.22 5.16 4.72
C TRP A 93 -7.75 5.09 4.32
N LEU A 94 -7.23 6.11 3.64
CA LEU A 94 -5.82 6.21 3.32
C LEU A 94 -4.97 6.31 4.60
N MET A 95 -5.36 7.15 5.55
CA MET A 95 -4.65 7.29 6.83
C MET A 95 -4.78 6.04 7.71
N ALA A 96 -5.94 5.38 7.70
CA ALA A 96 -6.11 4.09 8.36
C ALA A 96 -5.16 3.03 7.78
N GLN A 97 -4.95 3.06 6.46
CA GLN A 97 -3.98 2.18 5.82
C GLN A 97 -2.54 2.51 6.23
N MET A 98 -2.15 3.80 6.23
CA MET A 98 -0.78 4.23 6.58
C MET A 98 -0.47 4.04 8.07
N GLY A 99 -1.42 4.35 8.94
CA GLY A 99 -1.22 4.33 10.39
C GLY A 99 -1.51 3.00 11.07
N TYR A 100 -2.30 2.13 10.44
CA TYR A 100 -2.75 0.92 11.10
C TYR A 100 -2.67 -0.33 10.21
N ILE A 101 -3.39 -0.40 9.10
CA ILE A 101 -3.50 -1.63 8.29
C ILE A 101 -2.11 -2.11 7.83
N GLY A 102 -1.39 -1.26 7.12
CA GLY A 102 -0.05 -1.60 6.61
C GLY A 102 0.95 -1.92 7.71
N PRO A 103 1.14 -1.06 8.71
CA PRO A 103 2.05 -1.33 9.83
C PRO A 103 1.74 -2.61 10.58
N MET A 104 0.47 -2.89 10.90
CA MET A 104 0.11 -4.09 11.68
C MET A 104 0.29 -5.37 10.87
N LEU A 105 -0.11 -5.38 9.59
CA LEU A 105 0.16 -6.50 8.69
C LEU A 105 1.67 -6.70 8.47
N GLY A 106 2.44 -5.60 8.44
CA GLY A 106 3.90 -5.64 8.38
C GLY A 106 4.54 -6.26 9.61
N GLN A 107 4.05 -5.93 10.80
CA GLN A 107 4.49 -6.59 12.03
C GLN A 107 4.10 -8.08 12.05
N HIS A 108 2.93 -8.42 11.53
CA HIS A 108 2.56 -9.83 11.38
C HIS A 108 3.55 -10.57 10.45
N HIS A 109 3.91 -10.00 9.29
CA HIS A 109 4.97 -10.57 8.44
C HIS A 109 6.28 -10.73 9.22
N GLN A 110 6.65 -9.75 10.04
CA GLN A 110 7.90 -9.77 10.78
C GLN A 110 7.98 -10.95 11.75
N PHE A 111 6.91 -11.21 12.51
CA PHE A 111 6.88 -12.25 13.52
C PHE A 111 6.47 -13.63 12.98
N HIS A 112 5.52 -13.67 12.05
CA HIS A 112 4.95 -14.93 11.58
C HIS A 112 5.68 -15.50 10.35
N HIS A 113 6.09 -14.63 9.40
CA HIS A 113 6.68 -15.06 8.14
C HIS A 113 8.21 -15.02 8.12
N TYR A 114 8.81 -13.91 8.59
CA TYR A 114 10.27 -13.73 8.52
C TYR A 114 11.01 -14.31 9.72
N ASN A 115 10.45 -14.31 10.91
CA ASN A 115 11.08 -14.77 12.15
C ASN A 115 10.14 -15.66 12.98
N PRO A 116 9.62 -16.77 12.41
CA PRO A 116 8.72 -17.66 13.15
C PRO A 116 9.45 -18.25 14.38
N GLY A 117 8.73 -18.31 15.50
CA GLY A 117 9.28 -18.81 16.77
C GLY A 117 10.09 -17.79 17.58
N ALA A 118 10.42 -16.62 17.03
CA ALA A 118 11.23 -15.61 17.72
C ALA A 118 10.49 -14.95 18.90
N SER A 119 9.15 -14.85 18.84
CA SER A 119 8.33 -14.28 19.89
C SER A 119 6.92 -14.79 19.84
N LYS A 120 6.57 -15.73 20.71
CA LYS A 120 5.19 -16.23 20.84
C LYS A 120 4.18 -15.11 21.08
N PHE A 121 4.51 -14.15 21.96
CA PHE A 121 3.66 -12.99 22.21
C PHE A 121 3.46 -12.14 20.95
N GLY A 122 4.51 -11.86 20.19
CA GLY A 122 4.44 -11.09 18.95
C GLY A 122 3.58 -11.81 17.91
N GLU A 123 3.80 -13.09 17.68
CA GLU A 123 3.04 -13.91 16.75
C GLU A 123 1.54 -13.89 17.08
N GLU A 124 1.18 -14.25 18.33
CA GLU A 124 -0.23 -14.29 18.76
C GLU A 124 -0.90 -12.91 18.70
N ARG A 125 -0.19 -11.86 19.13
CA ARG A 125 -0.69 -10.49 19.12
C ARG A 125 -1.01 -10.01 17.70
N TYR A 126 -0.02 -10.11 16.80
CA TYR A 126 -0.18 -9.57 15.45
C TYR A 126 -1.07 -10.44 14.56
N PHE A 127 -1.14 -11.75 14.80
CA PHE A 127 -2.14 -12.60 14.16
C PHE A 127 -3.57 -12.18 14.53
N LYS A 128 -3.85 -11.95 15.83
CA LYS A 128 -5.16 -11.47 16.28
C LYS A 128 -5.53 -10.11 15.67
N ILE A 129 -4.58 -9.18 15.63
CA ILE A 129 -4.78 -7.86 15.03
C ILE A 129 -5.03 -8.00 13.52
N SER A 130 -4.24 -8.79 12.81
CA SER A 130 -4.41 -9.01 11.37
C SER A 130 -5.76 -9.61 11.03
N LYS A 131 -6.19 -10.63 11.79
CA LYS A 131 -7.52 -11.24 11.61
C LYS A 131 -8.65 -10.23 11.81
N ARG A 132 -8.51 -9.34 12.81
CA ARG A 132 -9.46 -8.25 13.06
C ARG A 132 -9.48 -7.25 11.90
N ILE A 133 -8.33 -6.86 11.36
CA ILE A 133 -8.26 -6.00 10.17
C ILE A 133 -9.03 -6.60 9.00
N TYR A 134 -8.87 -7.89 8.74
CA TYR A 134 -9.62 -8.58 7.67
C TYR A 134 -11.12 -8.54 7.91
N GLN A 135 -11.56 -8.76 9.15
CA GLN A 135 -12.97 -8.70 9.52
C GLN A 135 -13.54 -7.28 9.33
N GLU A 136 -12.87 -6.26 9.84
CA GLU A 136 -13.31 -4.87 9.72
C GLU A 136 -13.32 -4.37 8.26
N LEU A 137 -12.37 -4.80 7.44
CA LEU A 137 -12.40 -4.53 6.00
C LEU A 137 -13.56 -5.24 5.29
N ASP A 138 -13.86 -6.49 5.67
CA ASP A 138 -15.00 -7.23 5.11
C ASP A 138 -16.33 -6.57 5.48
N GLU A 139 -16.51 -6.16 6.74
CA GLU A 139 -17.68 -5.43 7.22
C GLU A 139 -17.86 -4.09 6.49
N ARG A 140 -16.77 -3.34 6.31
CA ARG A 140 -16.81 -2.09 5.52
C ARG A 140 -17.24 -2.36 4.07
N LEU A 141 -16.68 -3.37 3.44
CA LEU A 141 -16.96 -3.72 2.05
C LEU A 141 -18.34 -4.42 1.86
N ALA A 142 -19.02 -4.78 2.93
CA ALA A 142 -20.43 -5.15 2.88
C ALA A 142 -21.34 -3.94 2.64
N LEU A 143 -20.89 -2.73 3.01
CA LEU A 143 -21.66 -1.49 2.90
C LEU A 143 -21.36 -0.70 1.63
N SER A 144 -20.27 -1.02 0.93
CA SER A 144 -19.83 -0.29 -0.27
C SER A 144 -18.98 -1.15 -1.19
N ASN A 145 -18.86 -0.74 -2.45
CA ASN A 145 -18.05 -1.48 -3.43
C ASN A 145 -16.55 -1.38 -3.13
N PHE A 146 -16.09 -0.19 -2.71
CA PHE A 146 -14.71 0.12 -2.38
C PHE A 146 -14.60 0.77 -0.99
N LEU A 147 -13.38 0.94 -0.49
CA LEU A 147 -13.15 1.38 0.89
C LEU A 147 -13.74 2.77 1.19
N SER A 148 -13.66 3.70 0.26
CA SER A 148 -14.18 5.05 0.44
C SER A 148 -15.55 5.30 -0.21
N GLY A 149 -16.26 4.26 -0.68
CA GLY A 149 -17.58 4.39 -1.27
C GLY A 149 -17.80 3.54 -2.52
N SER A 150 -18.51 4.07 -3.52
CA SER A 150 -18.83 3.37 -4.78
C SER A 150 -17.66 3.28 -5.75
N GLU A 151 -16.69 4.19 -5.63
CA GLU A 151 -15.63 4.36 -6.62
C GLU A 151 -14.27 3.86 -6.11
N TYR A 152 -13.48 3.30 -7.02
CA TYR A 152 -12.10 2.91 -6.79
C TYR A 152 -11.21 4.14 -6.60
N THR A 153 -10.46 4.19 -5.51
CA THR A 153 -9.67 5.35 -5.10
C THR A 153 -8.27 4.98 -4.64
N ILE A 154 -7.47 6.00 -4.32
CA ILE A 154 -6.13 5.81 -3.73
C ILE A 154 -6.16 5.06 -2.39
N ALA A 155 -7.28 5.02 -1.68
CA ALA A 155 -7.43 4.21 -0.47
C ALA A 155 -7.37 2.71 -0.78
N ASP A 156 -8.01 2.29 -1.89
CA ASP A 156 -8.00 0.92 -2.38
C ASP A 156 -6.62 0.55 -2.95
N ILE A 157 -6.03 1.45 -3.75
CA ILE A 157 -4.67 1.29 -4.29
C ILE A 157 -3.66 1.08 -3.16
N ALA A 158 -3.82 1.81 -2.06
CA ALA A 158 -2.94 1.71 -0.90
C ALA A 158 -3.12 0.40 -0.13
N THR A 159 -4.34 -0.11 -0.03
CA THR A 159 -4.68 -1.27 0.80
C THR A 159 -4.46 -2.60 0.07
N PHE A 160 -4.77 -2.65 -1.22
CA PHE A 160 -4.74 -3.87 -2.01
C PHE A 160 -3.41 -4.64 -1.95
N PRO A 161 -2.21 -4.04 -2.10
CA PRO A 161 -0.95 -4.79 -2.09
C PRO A 161 -0.65 -5.49 -0.76
N TRP A 162 -1.23 -5.01 0.33
CA TRP A 162 -1.11 -5.65 1.64
C TRP A 162 -2.04 -6.86 1.75
N ILE A 163 -3.29 -6.74 1.30
CA ILE A 163 -4.24 -7.85 1.26
C ILE A 163 -3.82 -8.91 0.23
N ALA A 164 -3.14 -8.53 -0.85
CA ALA A 164 -2.59 -9.46 -1.83
C ALA A 164 -1.54 -10.44 -1.25
N ARG A 165 -1.09 -10.20 -0.01
CA ARG A 165 -0.23 -11.13 0.74
C ARG A 165 -1.00 -11.96 1.77
N HIS A 166 -2.30 -12.20 1.56
CA HIS A 166 -3.17 -12.92 2.48
C HIS A 166 -2.66 -14.34 2.84
N GLU A 167 -1.92 -14.99 1.95
CA GLU A 167 -1.29 -16.29 2.23
C GLU A 167 -0.16 -16.15 3.27
N TRP A 168 0.61 -15.05 3.23
CA TRP A 168 1.66 -14.78 4.21
C TRP A 168 1.11 -14.45 5.60
N HIS A 169 -0.17 -14.05 5.66
CA HIS A 169 -0.86 -13.78 6.93
C HIS A 169 -1.45 -15.05 7.56
N ASP A 170 -1.46 -16.18 6.85
CA ASP A 170 -2.11 -17.44 7.28
C ASP A 170 -3.58 -17.25 7.71
N ILE A 171 -4.26 -16.31 7.06
CA ILE A 171 -5.66 -15.96 7.32
C ILE A 171 -6.53 -16.40 6.13
N GLY A 172 -6.05 -16.16 4.92
CA GLY A 172 -6.78 -16.43 3.68
C GLY A 172 -7.97 -15.47 3.48
N LEU A 173 -8.66 -15.61 2.36
CA LEU A 173 -9.80 -14.77 2.01
C LEU A 173 -11.16 -15.49 2.10
N SER A 174 -11.18 -16.83 2.15
CA SER A 174 -12.40 -17.65 2.00
C SER A 174 -13.52 -17.33 2.99
N LYS A 175 -13.18 -16.83 4.18
CA LYS A 175 -14.14 -16.47 5.25
C LYS A 175 -14.65 -15.02 5.14
N PHE A 176 -14.12 -14.22 4.22
CA PHE A 176 -14.36 -12.80 4.09
C PHE A 176 -14.96 -12.51 2.71
N LYS A 177 -16.26 -12.71 2.57
CA LYS A 177 -16.96 -12.68 1.28
C LYS A 177 -16.83 -11.35 0.55
N ASN A 178 -16.97 -10.23 1.26
CA ASN A 178 -16.95 -8.90 0.68
C ASN A 178 -15.51 -8.47 0.35
N LEU A 179 -14.57 -8.80 1.22
CA LEU A 179 -13.14 -8.58 0.99
C LEU A 179 -12.64 -9.41 -0.20
N THR A 180 -13.12 -10.66 -0.34
CA THR A 180 -12.83 -11.52 -1.50
C THR A 180 -13.36 -10.93 -2.80
N ARG A 181 -14.60 -10.40 -2.80
CA ARG A 181 -15.18 -9.71 -3.94
C ARG A 181 -14.31 -8.51 -4.36
N TRP A 182 -13.99 -7.63 -3.42
CA TRP A 182 -13.15 -6.46 -3.62
C TRP A 182 -11.74 -6.84 -4.14
N TYR A 183 -11.12 -7.84 -3.53
CA TYR A 183 -9.82 -8.36 -3.98
C TYR A 183 -9.86 -8.86 -5.41
N ASN A 184 -10.87 -9.68 -5.77
CA ASN A 184 -11.03 -10.24 -7.11
C ASN A 184 -11.34 -9.17 -8.16
N GLU A 185 -12.02 -8.11 -7.79
CA GLU A 185 -12.32 -6.99 -8.69
C GLU A 185 -11.04 -6.20 -9.01
N ILE A 186 -10.25 -5.86 -7.99
CA ILE A 186 -9.02 -5.10 -8.17
C ILE A 186 -7.93 -5.92 -8.86
N SER A 187 -7.79 -7.20 -8.54
CA SER A 187 -6.78 -8.08 -9.17
C SER A 187 -6.96 -8.28 -10.68
N LYS A 188 -8.15 -7.98 -11.23
CA LYS A 188 -8.41 -8.03 -12.68
C LYS A 188 -7.96 -6.78 -13.43
N ARG A 189 -7.61 -5.70 -12.73
CA ARG A 189 -7.18 -4.45 -13.35
C ARG A 189 -5.83 -4.63 -14.02
N GLU A 190 -5.66 -4.07 -15.21
CA GLU A 190 -4.41 -4.20 -15.99
C GLU A 190 -3.19 -3.67 -15.21
N ALA A 191 -3.37 -2.58 -14.46
CA ALA A 191 -2.32 -1.98 -13.63
C ALA A 191 -1.88 -2.86 -12.46
N VAL A 192 -2.60 -3.93 -12.15
CA VAL A 192 -2.35 -4.81 -11.00
C VAL A 192 -1.74 -6.15 -11.43
N LYS A 193 -1.98 -6.57 -12.66
CA LYS A 193 -1.40 -7.80 -13.26
C LYS A 193 0.10 -7.67 -13.45
#